data_ffb978259652b7cba1511ff7a77ed16c
#
_entry.id   ffb978259652b7cba1511ff7a77ed16c
#
_cell.length_a   1.000
_cell.length_b   1.000
_cell.length_c   1.000
_cell.angle_alpha   90.00
_cell.angle_beta   90.00
_cell.angle_gamma   90.00
#
_symmetry.space_group_name_H-M   'P 1'
#
loop_
_entity.id
_entity.type
_entity.pdbx_description
1 polymer ?
#
loop_
_entity_poly.entity_id
_entity_poly.type
_entity_poly.pdbx_seq_one_letter_code
_entity_poly.pdbx_strand_id
1 'polypeptide(L)'
;MYIFTLFSLTVLSAVLFALGIPNELLYFGSPVLGLISLIPLYYAFVLSKNRKRSAVCFGLWVALVHVLSSFWLGFFRDFAIFTLGVSSVAYFLLTLCFGPLFYEVVRLRNKRMRPLFFAVVWVFWEWFKSNGFLAYPWGTIPMTAFRSEWVKQIADITGVWGISFVIALFSSSLAIILPSIFHVVENTIQVKKINFASILFGVKTKAETSIFAFCLVVFCFCAGYSMYHLNRPLVPVDNLKVAIVQANSNSWEVEFNEQLAHSINLTESLLNHSEKPDLILWHEGILHYTFPLSLPYYFLYPEKYTFSEFLKKNNIPLLAGTALPMNMDTQNSSNDLHFFANSVCLISPDCEILDWYSKIHLVPFAEYMPLIEKEWVRNIFSSLVGFSSAYIPGNEYKLITLTKQNGKTIHFSTPICFEDAFSSLCAHLHNLGSELIINLTDDSWSHTKSAEYQHFVVASYRSIELRTTLIRSTNSGYSCIVNPKGIVTDDLPLFTEAGLYADVPIYPYQITFYARFKDWLPSMCYLIIIGFIIIKPIKVKKTYFLETTDKKESH
;
A
#
# COMPACT_ATOMS: atom_id res chain seq x y z
N MET A 1 -27.14 26.79 6.60
CA MET A 1 -26.87 25.89 7.75
C MET A 1 -26.70 24.42 7.33
N TYR A 2 -27.70 23.73 6.79
CA TYR A 2 -27.64 22.29 6.44
C TYR A 2 -26.48 21.87 5.51
N ILE A 3 -26.28 22.53 4.35
CA ILE A 3 -25.19 22.22 3.41
C ILE A 3 -23.84 22.46 4.06
N PHE A 4 -23.71 23.51 4.84
CA PHE A 4 -22.51 23.81 5.61
C PHE A 4 -22.18 22.70 6.61
N THR A 5 -23.17 22.16 7.34
CA THR A 5 -22.96 21.03 8.25
C THR A 5 -22.47 19.78 7.52
N LEU A 6 -23.05 19.44 6.36
CA LEU A 6 -22.58 18.32 5.55
C LEU A 6 -21.13 18.50 5.11
N PHE A 7 -20.81 19.69 4.61
CA PHE A 7 -19.46 20.04 4.19
C PHE A 7 -18.47 19.95 5.36
N SER A 8 -18.79 20.56 6.51
CA SER A 8 -17.93 20.55 7.70
C SER A 8 -17.65 19.13 8.21
N LEU A 9 -18.67 18.24 8.24
CA LEU A 9 -18.49 16.85 8.65
C LEU A 9 -17.61 16.08 7.65
N THR A 10 -17.80 16.32 6.36
CA THR A 10 -16.99 15.69 5.30
C THR A 10 -15.53 16.12 5.41
N VAL A 11 -15.27 17.42 5.55
CA VAL A 11 -13.92 17.98 5.72
C VAL A 11 -13.28 17.48 7.01
N LEU A 12 -13.99 17.54 8.14
CA LEU A 12 -13.47 17.06 9.43
C LEU A 12 -13.05 15.59 9.34
N SER A 13 -13.89 14.75 8.73
CA SER A 13 -13.55 13.33 8.51
C SER A 13 -12.30 13.16 7.65
N ALA A 14 -12.19 13.90 6.54
CA ALA A 14 -11.04 13.82 5.64
C ALA A 14 -9.74 14.27 6.34
N VAL A 15 -9.79 15.35 7.13
CA VAL A 15 -8.65 15.84 7.91
C VAL A 15 -8.22 14.83 8.96
N LEU A 16 -9.16 14.28 9.75
CA LEU A 16 -8.85 13.26 10.76
C LEU A 16 -8.24 12.00 10.12
N PHE A 17 -8.75 11.60 8.96
CA PHE A 17 -8.25 10.44 8.24
C PHE A 17 -6.83 10.70 7.71
N ALA A 18 -6.59 11.82 7.05
CA ALA A 18 -5.27 12.19 6.53
C ALA A 18 -4.23 12.35 7.65
N LEU A 19 -4.61 12.92 8.80
CA LEU A 19 -3.74 12.96 9.99
C LEU A 19 -3.50 11.57 10.61
N GLY A 20 -4.43 10.64 10.43
CA GLY A 20 -4.27 9.26 10.88
C GLY A 20 -3.30 8.43 10.03
N ILE A 21 -3.11 8.78 8.78
CA ILE A 21 -2.12 8.17 7.86
C ILE A 21 -0.72 8.68 8.23
N PRO A 22 0.38 7.93 7.94
CA PRO A 22 1.74 8.43 8.08
C PRO A 22 1.92 9.79 7.43
N ASN A 23 2.47 10.76 8.18
CA ASN A 23 2.63 12.14 7.75
C ASN A 23 3.84 12.79 8.44
N GLU A 24 4.13 14.07 8.16
CA GLU A 24 5.28 14.80 8.70
C GLU A 24 5.31 14.90 10.24
N LEU A 25 4.16 14.70 10.92
CA LEU A 25 4.04 14.76 12.38
C LEU A 25 3.94 13.35 13.01
N LEU A 26 3.24 12.45 12.35
CA LEU A 26 2.96 11.08 12.79
C LEU A 26 3.52 10.07 11.77
N TYR A 27 4.82 9.83 11.81
CA TYR A 27 5.56 9.04 10.81
C TYR A 27 4.97 7.65 10.53
N PHE A 28 4.38 7.02 11.54
CA PHE A 28 3.78 5.69 11.42
C PHE A 28 2.24 5.72 11.55
N GLY A 29 1.64 6.90 11.39
CA GLY A 29 0.21 7.09 11.51
C GLY A 29 -0.34 6.97 12.94
N SER A 30 -1.67 6.99 13.06
CA SER A 30 -2.38 6.92 14.35
C SER A 30 -3.61 6.01 14.29
N PRO A 31 -3.60 4.85 14.98
CA PRO A 31 -4.77 3.98 15.06
C PRO A 31 -6.00 4.63 15.65
N VAL A 32 -5.81 5.56 16.60
CA VAL A 32 -6.92 6.30 17.23
C VAL A 32 -7.60 7.22 16.22
N LEU A 33 -6.80 7.99 15.47
CA LEU A 33 -7.35 8.86 14.41
C LEU A 33 -8.01 8.02 13.31
N GLY A 34 -7.42 6.90 12.91
CA GLY A 34 -8.02 5.96 11.97
C GLY A 34 -9.40 5.49 12.44
N LEU A 35 -9.51 5.09 13.71
CA LEU A 35 -10.76 4.60 14.30
C LEU A 35 -11.86 5.67 14.35
N ILE A 36 -11.55 6.92 14.68
CA ILE A 36 -12.56 7.97 14.82
C ILE A 36 -12.83 8.74 13.53
N SER A 37 -11.95 8.64 12.54
CA SER A 37 -12.00 9.46 11.32
C SER A 37 -13.27 9.28 10.50
N LEU A 38 -13.83 8.06 10.44
CA LEU A 38 -15.03 7.76 9.66
C LEU A 38 -16.34 8.15 10.35
N ILE A 39 -16.30 8.51 11.64
CA ILE A 39 -17.50 8.91 12.39
C ILE A 39 -18.18 10.13 11.79
N PRO A 40 -17.47 11.26 11.51
CA PRO A 40 -18.10 12.42 10.88
C PRO A 40 -18.65 12.10 9.48
N LEU A 41 -17.94 11.27 8.69
CA LEU A 41 -18.41 10.85 7.38
C LEU A 41 -19.69 10.01 7.46
N TYR A 42 -19.78 9.11 8.43
CA TYR A 42 -21.01 8.35 8.69
C TYR A 42 -22.20 9.29 8.94
N TYR A 43 -22.01 10.32 9.77
CA TYR A 43 -23.06 11.32 10.02
C TYR A 43 -23.37 12.17 8.79
N ALA A 44 -22.38 12.49 7.95
CA ALA A 44 -22.64 13.17 6.68
C ALA A 44 -23.58 12.35 5.79
N PHE A 45 -23.40 11.00 5.73
CA PHE A 45 -24.34 10.13 5.01
C PHE A 45 -25.71 10.03 5.68
N VAL A 46 -25.78 10.00 7.01
CA VAL A 46 -27.07 10.00 7.74
C VAL A 46 -27.85 11.29 7.46
N LEU A 47 -27.18 12.42 7.46
CA LEU A 47 -27.78 13.73 7.21
C LEU A 47 -28.07 13.98 5.73
N SER A 48 -27.46 13.27 4.80
CA SER A 48 -27.70 13.45 3.36
C SER A 48 -29.16 13.21 3.01
N LYS A 49 -29.82 14.17 2.32
CA LYS A 49 -31.25 14.09 1.96
C LYS A 49 -31.53 13.12 0.79
N ASN A 50 -30.52 12.83 -0.05
CA ASN A 50 -30.67 11.97 -1.22
C ASN A 50 -29.32 11.37 -1.63
N ARG A 51 -29.38 10.38 -2.54
CA ARG A 51 -28.22 9.66 -3.08
C ARG A 51 -27.19 10.58 -3.74
N LYS A 52 -27.64 11.61 -4.48
CA LYS A 52 -26.76 12.56 -5.18
C LYS A 52 -25.87 13.32 -4.22
N ARG A 53 -26.45 13.81 -3.11
CA ARG A 53 -25.65 14.51 -2.07
C ARG A 53 -24.66 13.59 -1.38
N SER A 54 -25.05 12.37 -1.09
CA SER A 54 -24.15 11.37 -0.54
C SER A 54 -23.01 11.04 -1.51
N ALA A 55 -23.29 10.97 -2.81
CA ALA A 55 -22.27 10.80 -3.85
C ALA A 55 -21.23 11.94 -3.81
N VAL A 56 -21.72 13.19 -3.81
CA VAL A 56 -20.84 14.38 -3.75
C VAL A 56 -20.05 14.43 -2.44
N CYS A 57 -20.67 14.13 -1.29
CA CYS A 57 -19.96 14.08 -0.01
C CYS A 57 -18.82 13.05 -0.03
N PHE A 58 -19.08 11.85 -0.57
CA PHE A 58 -18.04 10.82 -0.64
C PHE A 58 -16.95 11.18 -1.65
N GLY A 59 -17.32 11.65 -2.84
CA GLY A 59 -16.34 12.13 -3.83
C GLY A 59 -15.45 13.24 -3.28
N LEU A 60 -16.04 14.24 -2.61
CA LEU A 60 -15.30 15.30 -1.97
C LEU A 60 -14.38 14.78 -0.87
N TRP A 61 -14.87 13.85 -0.03
CA TRP A 61 -14.07 13.24 1.01
C TRP A 61 -12.83 12.54 0.44
N VAL A 62 -13.00 11.72 -0.62
CA VAL A 62 -11.90 10.99 -1.25
C VAL A 62 -10.89 11.95 -1.88
N ALA A 63 -11.35 12.97 -2.61
CA ALA A 63 -10.47 13.99 -3.19
C ALA A 63 -9.67 14.73 -2.11
N LEU A 64 -10.33 15.14 -1.01
CA LEU A 64 -9.66 15.80 0.11
C LEU A 64 -8.63 14.89 0.80
N VAL A 65 -8.99 13.64 1.07
CA VAL A 65 -8.02 12.67 1.63
C VAL A 65 -6.84 12.51 0.70
N HIS A 66 -7.07 12.36 -0.61
CA HIS A 66 -5.99 12.22 -1.59
C HIS A 66 -5.06 13.45 -1.58
N VAL A 67 -5.60 14.66 -1.66
CA VAL A 67 -4.80 15.89 -1.61
C VAL A 67 -4.03 16.02 -0.30
N LEU A 68 -4.70 15.78 0.84
CA LEU A 68 -4.10 15.98 2.16
C LEU A 68 -3.07 14.91 2.53
N SER A 69 -3.29 13.65 2.15
CA SER A 69 -2.36 12.56 2.49
C SER A 69 -1.27 12.35 1.44
N SER A 70 -1.53 12.69 0.18
CA SER A 70 -0.60 12.48 -0.94
C SER A 70 -0.10 13.80 -1.54
N PHE A 71 -0.04 14.87 -0.74
CA PHE A 71 0.44 16.20 -1.18
C PHE A 71 1.84 16.16 -1.79
N TRP A 72 2.66 15.21 -1.37
CA TRP A 72 4.01 14.97 -1.88
C TRP A 72 4.05 14.62 -3.37
N LEU A 73 2.95 14.13 -3.96
CA LEU A 73 2.82 13.98 -5.42
C LEU A 73 2.95 15.33 -6.15
N GLY A 74 2.70 16.44 -5.46
CA GLY A 74 2.92 17.79 -5.97
C GLY A 74 4.39 18.18 -6.14
N PHE A 75 5.34 17.41 -5.57
CA PHE A 75 6.79 17.65 -5.72
C PHE A 75 7.39 16.89 -6.91
N PHE A 76 6.59 16.13 -7.64
CA PHE A 76 7.03 15.41 -8.82
C PHE A 76 7.24 16.36 -10.02
N ARG A 77 8.17 17.32 -9.89
CA ARG A 77 8.59 18.33 -10.90
C ARG A 77 7.42 18.83 -11.77
N ASP A 78 7.59 18.85 -13.09
CA ASP A 78 6.61 19.37 -14.06
C ASP A 78 5.30 18.57 -14.13
N PHE A 79 5.23 17.41 -13.50
CA PHE A 79 4.07 16.53 -13.48
C PHE A 79 3.07 16.80 -12.34
N ALA A 80 3.36 17.71 -11.43
CA ALA A 80 2.53 17.97 -10.24
C ALA A 80 1.04 18.16 -10.54
N ILE A 81 0.71 18.85 -11.66
CA ILE A 81 -0.68 19.07 -12.10
C ILE A 81 -1.37 17.74 -12.42
N PHE A 82 -0.65 16.78 -13.02
CA PHE A 82 -1.21 15.48 -13.40
C PHE A 82 -1.23 14.52 -12.21
N THR A 83 -0.12 14.43 -11.47
CA THR A 83 0.03 13.47 -10.38
C THR A 83 -0.89 13.77 -9.21
N LEU A 84 -1.03 15.02 -8.80
CA LEU A 84 -1.90 15.43 -7.69
C LEU A 84 -3.24 16.03 -8.18
N GLY A 85 -3.21 16.91 -9.20
CA GLY A 85 -4.39 17.65 -9.64
C GLY A 85 -5.39 16.76 -10.38
N VAL A 86 -4.99 16.20 -11.53
CA VAL A 86 -5.87 15.37 -12.36
C VAL A 86 -6.28 14.09 -11.62
N SER A 87 -5.38 13.47 -10.85
CA SER A 87 -5.70 12.29 -10.05
C SER A 87 -6.77 12.60 -8.99
N SER A 88 -6.73 13.76 -8.34
CA SER A 88 -7.75 14.18 -7.35
C SER A 88 -9.13 14.30 -8.00
N VAL A 89 -9.22 14.87 -9.20
CA VAL A 89 -10.46 14.96 -9.96
C VAL A 89 -10.93 13.58 -10.40
N ALA A 90 -10.02 12.73 -10.88
CA ALA A 90 -10.34 11.37 -11.28
C ALA A 90 -10.91 10.56 -10.10
N TYR A 91 -10.29 10.64 -8.92
CA TYR A 91 -10.80 9.98 -7.72
C TYR A 91 -12.14 10.53 -7.26
N PHE A 92 -12.36 11.85 -7.34
CA PHE A 92 -13.68 12.43 -7.09
C PHE A 92 -14.75 11.78 -7.98
N LEU A 93 -14.49 11.70 -9.28
CA LEU A 93 -15.46 11.16 -10.26
C LEU A 93 -15.69 9.66 -10.07
N LEU A 94 -14.63 8.87 -9.93
CA LEU A 94 -14.69 7.41 -9.75
C LEU A 94 -15.49 7.00 -8.52
N THR A 95 -15.48 7.82 -7.47
CA THR A 95 -16.12 7.50 -6.19
C THR A 95 -17.59 7.89 -6.11
N LEU A 96 -18.10 8.64 -7.05
CA LEU A 96 -19.51 9.07 -7.05
C LEU A 96 -20.51 7.91 -6.99
N CYS A 97 -20.14 6.72 -7.49
CA CYS A 97 -20.99 5.52 -7.45
C CYS A 97 -21.06 4.88 -6.04
N PHE A 98 -20.08 5.09 -5.17
CA PHE A 98 -20.04 4.51 -3.82
C PHE A 98 -20.89 5.28 -2.81
N GLY A 99 -20.95 6.61 -2.90
CA GLY A 99 -21.75 7.44 -2.01
C GLY A 99 -23.23 7.03 -1.93
N PRO A 100 -23.92 6.68 -3.04
CA PRO A 100 -25.26 6.11 -3.00
C PRO A 100 -25.37 4.80 -2.22
N LEU A 101 -24.36 3.93 -2.26
CA LEU A 101 -24.34 2.69 -1.47
C LEU A 101 -24.31 2.99 0.02
N PHE A 102 -23.42 3.90 0.47
CA PHE A 102 -23.38 4.35 1.87
C PHE A 102 -24.69 5.00 2.31
N TYR A 103 -25.33 5.81 1.42
CA TYR A 103 -26.66 6.39 1.69
C TYR A 103 -27.71 5.32 2.02
N GLU A 104 -27.70 4.22 1.28
CA GLU A 104 -28.63 3.11 1.50
C GLU A 104 -28.31 2.30 2.76
N VAL A 105 -27.02 2.10 3.03
CA VAL A 105 -26.56 1.34 4.19
C VAL A 105 -26.95 2.03 5.50
N VAL A 106 -26.73 3.33 5.64
CA VAL A 106 -27.07 4.05 6.89
C VAL A 106 -28.58 4.14 7.14
N ARG A 107 -29.41 3.82 6.13
CA ARG A 107 -30.89 3.81 6.21
C ARG A 107 -31.50 2.41 6.27
N LEU A 108 -30.68 1.36 6.41
CA LEU A 108 -31.19 0.02 6.63
C LEU A 108 -32.15 0.00 7.83
N ARG A 109 -33.32 -0.66 7.68
CA ARG A 109 -34.33 -0.80 8.76
C ARG A 109 -33.72 -1.49 9.97
N ASN A 110 -32.93 -2.54 9.75
CA ASN A 110 -32.23 -3.22 10.82
C ASN A 110 -30.92 -2.47 11.17
N LYS A 111 -30.95 -1.70 12.25
CA LYS A 111 -29.80 -0.91 12.72
C LYS A 111 -28.55 -1.78 13.00
N ARG A 112 -28.71 -3.06 13.39
CA ARG A 112 -27.60 -3.98 13.68
C ARG A 112 -26.76 -4.29 12.44
N MET A 113 -27.38 -4.25 11.26
CA MET A 113 -26.71 -4.55 9.99
C MET A 113 -25.96 -3.36 9.40
N ARG A 114 -26.24 -2.12 9.86
CA ARG A 114 -25.61 -0.90 9.31
C ARG A 114 -24.08 -0.90 9.41
N PRO A 115 -23.46 -1.20 10.58
CA PRO A 115 -21.99 -1.24 10.68
C PRO A 115 -21.38 -2.31 9.79
N LEU A 116 -21.98 -3.49 9.74
CA LEU A 116 -21.51 -4.60 8.93
C LEU A 116 -21.50 -4.24 7.44
N PHE A 117 -22.63 -3.73 6.92
CA PHE A 117 -22.69 -3.33 5.52
C PHE A 117 -21.85 -2.09 5.22
N PHE A 118 -21.65 -1.19 6.19
CA PHE A 118 -20.73 -0.07 6.04
C PHE A 118 -19.30 -0.57 5.83
N ALA A 119 -18.83 -1.51 6.65
CA ALA A 119 -17.53 -2.13 6.51
C ALA A 119 -17.38 -2.90 5.20
N VAL A 120 -18.41 -3.63 4.76
CA VAL A 120 -18.43 -4.34 3.46
C VAL A 120 -18.24 -3.36 2.29
N VAL A 121 -18.99 -2.25 2.25
CA VAL A 121 -18.85 -1.24 1.19
C VAL A 121 -17.49 -0.56 1.28
N TRP A 122 -16.97 -0.32 2.49
CA TRP A 122 -15.67 0.30 2.70
C TRP A 122 -14.53 -0.56 2.16
N VAL A 123 -14.48 -1.85 2.50
CA VAL A 123 -13.46 -2.79 1.99
C VAL A 123 -13.48 -2.86 0.48
N PHE A 124 -14.68 -2.98 -0.12
CA PHE A 124 -14.79 -3.04 -1.57
C PHE A 124 -14.31 -1.74 -2.24
N TRP A 125 -14.61 -0.59 -1.64
CA TRP A 125 -14.11 0.71 -2.11
C TRP A 125 -12.57 0.78 -2.09
N GLU A 126 -11.94 0.45 -0.95
CA GLU A 126 -10.47 0.51 -0.84
C GLU A 126 -9.79 -0.49 -1.78
N TRP A 127 -10.34 -1.69 -1.89
CA TRP A 127 -9.86 -2.67 -2.85
C TRP A 127 -10.00 -2.17 -4.29
N PHE A 128 -11.15 -1.62 -4.65
CA PHE A 128 -11.42 -1.10 -6.00
C PHE A 128 -10.41 -0.03 -6.40
N LYS A 129 -10.12 0.93 -5.51
CA LYS A 129 -9.15 1.98 -5.81
C LYS A 129 -7.70 1.49 -5.84
N SER A 130 -7.41 0.37 -5.21
CA SER A 130 -6.06 -0.21 -5.08
C SER A 130 -5.74 -1.25 -6.14
N ASN A 131 -6.64 -1.46 -7.11
CA ASN A 131 -6.48 -2.44 -8.17
C ASN A 131 -6.79 -1.85 -9.55
N GLY A 132 -6.30 -2.52 -10.60
CA GLY A 132 -6.45 -2.10 -11.98
C GLY A 132 -5.37 -1.13 -12.44
N PHE A 133 -5.56 -0.55 -13.63
CA PHE A 133 -4.56 0.33 -14.25
C PHE A 133 -4.26 1.61 -13.43
N LEU A 134 -5.28 2.24 -12.87
CA LEU A 134 -5.15 3.45 -12.04
C LEU A 134 -5.02 3.11 -10.55
N ALA A 135 -4.53 1.92 -10.23
CA ALA A 135 -4.40 1.48 -8.86
C ALA A 135 -3.50 2.40 -8.03
N TYR A 136 -4.00 2.81 -6.87
CA TYR A 136 -3.25 3.64 -5.93
C TYR A 136 -3.54 3.18 -4.49
N PRO A 137 -2.74 2.26 -3.93
CA PRO A 137 -2.96 1.66 -2.61
C PRO A 137 -2.64 2.58 -1.42
N TRP A 138 -2.22 3.83 -1.66
CA TRP A 138 -2.03 4.85 -0.62
C TRP A 138 -3.35 5.45 -0.15
N GLY A 139 -3.35 6.05 1.03
CA GLY A 139 -4.56 6.66 1.60
C GLY A 139 -5.63 5.63 1.91
N THR A 140 -5.25 4.45 2.39
CA THR A 140 -6.15 3.39 2.88
C THR A 140 -6.13 3.32 4.41
N ILE A 141 -7.22 2.87 5.00
CA ILE A 141 -7.36 2.85 6.46
C ILE A 141 -6.35 1.93 7.18
N PRO A 142 -5.88 0.81 6.60
CA PRO A 142 -4.81 0.00 7.20
C PRO A 142 -3.53 0.78 7.50
N MET A 143 -3.23 1.82 6.71
CA MET A 143 -2.05 2.66 6.96
C MET A 143 -2.10 3.35 8.32
N THR A 144 -3.28 3.67 8.82
CA THR A 144 -3.47 4.25 10.16
C THR A 144 -3.18 3.24 11.28
N ALA A 145 -3.23 1.95 10.97
CA ALA A 145 -3.19 0.85 11.94
C ALA A 145 -1.82 0.19 12.08
N PHE A 146 -0.77 0.70 11.44
CA PHE A 146 0.57 0.10 11.47
C PHE A 146 1.07 -0.17 12.90
N ARG A 147 0.83 0.75 13.83
CA ARG A 147 1.16 0.59 15.26
C ARG A 147 0.12 -0.17 16.07
N SER A 148 -0.89 -0.75 15.43
CA SER A 148 -2.01 -1.41 16.11
C SER A 148 -1.78 -2.91 16.24
N GLU A 149 -1.00 -3.30 17.24
CA GLU A 149 -0.61 -4.70 17.46
C GLU A 149 -1.80 -5.64 17.65
N TRP A 150 -2.96 -5.14 18.11
CA TRP A 150 -4.14 -5.95 18.37
C TRP A 150 -4.88 -6.40 17.08
N VAL A 151 -4.63 -5.79 15.92
CA VAL A 151 -5.39 -6.09 14.68
C VAL A 151 -4.52 -6.50 13.50
N LYS A 152 -3.27 -6.02 13.40
CA LYS A 152 -2.49 -6.19 12.18
C LYS A 152 -2.15 -7.64 11.82
N GLN A 153 -2.10 -8.54 12.82
CA GLN A 153 -1.71 -9.92 12.58
C GLN A 153 -2.74 -10.74 11.78
N ILE A 154 -4.02 -10.29 11.72
CA ILE A 154 -5.04 -10.97 10.89
C ILE A 154 -4.77 -10.85 9.38
N ALA A 155 -3.78 -10.03 8.99
CA ALA A 155 -3.45 -9.84 7.58
C ALA A 155 -2.97 -11.13 6.90
N ASP A 156 -2.46 -12.12 7.61
CA ASP A 156 -2.12 -13.44 7.04
C ASP A 156 -3.35 -14.29 6.68
N ILE A 157 -4.54 -13.90 7.15
CA ILE A 157 -5.81 -14.52 6.77
C ILE A 157 -6.51 -13.68 5.69
N THR A 158 -6.61 -12.38 5.91
CA THR A 158 -7.53 -11.51 5.16
C THR A 158 -6.83 -10.52 4.23
N GLY A 159 -5.50 -10.48 4.24
CA GLY A 159 -4.76 -9.34 3.74
C GLY A 159 -5.06 -8.08 4.57
N VAL A 160 -4.56 -6.94 4.12
CA VAL A 160 -4.87 -5.62 4.73
C VAL A 160 -6.37 -5.32 4.75
N TRP A 161 -7.16 -5.99 3.92
CA TRP A 161 -8.60 -5.78 3.78
C TRP A 161 -9.39 -6.12 5.05
N GLY A 162 -8.93 -7.11 5.85
CA GLY A 162 -9.51 -7.41 7.15
C GLY A 162 -9.32 -6.29 8.16
N ILE A 163 -8.17 -5.61 8.10
CA ILE A 163 -7.90 -4.44 8.94
C ILE A 163 -8.86 -3.31 8.56
N SER A 164 -9.03 -3.06 7.24
CA SER A 164 -10.03 -2.11 6.72
C SER A 164 -11.43 -2.44 7.23
N PHE A 165 -11.82 -3.72 7.16
CA PHE A 165 -13.13 -4.18 7.63
C PHE A 165 -13.33 -3.91 9.12
N VAL A 166 -12.37 -4.30 9.95
CA VAL A 166 -12.46 -4.15 11.41
C VAL A 166 -12.55 -2.67 11.80
N ILE A 167 -11.69 -1.81 11.27
CA ILE A 167 -11.71 -0.39 11.62
C ILE A 167 -12.98 0.29 11.13
N ALA A 168 -13.44 0.03 9.91
CA ALA A 168 -14.69 0.59 9.39
C ALA A 168 -15.92 0.09 10.19
N LEU A 169 -15.91 -1.18 10.62
CA LEU A 169 -16.93 -1.76 11.49
C LEU A 169 -16.98 -1.04 12.85
N PHE A 170 -15.82 -0.84 13.49
CA PHE A 170 -15.74 -0.16 14.78
C PHE A 170 -16.13 1.33 14.67
N SER A 171 -15.62 2.06 13.67
CA SER A 171 -15.95 3.46 13.45
C SER A 171 -17.45 3.67 13.26
N SER A 172 -18.08 2.89 12.39
CA SER A 172 -19.51 3.00 12.12
C SER A 172 -20.37 2.52 13.30
N SER A 173 -19.89 1.55 14.07
CA SER A 173 -20.54 1.09 15.32
C SER A 173 -20.50 2.20 16.38
N LEU A 174 -19.34 2.84 16.57
CA LEU A 174 -19.20 3.99 17.45
C LEU A 174 -20.13 5.13 17.04
N ALA A 175 -20.24 5.43 15.76
CA ALA A 175 -21.16 6.47 15.26
C ALA A 175 -22.63 6.19 15.62
N ILE A 176 -23.05 4.92 15.73
CA ILE A 176 -24.41 4.55 16.14
C ILE A 176 -24.59 4.64 17.66
N ILE A 177 -23.57 4.29 18.44
CA ILE A 177 -23.64 4.17 19.91
C ILE A 177 -23.39 5.53 20.59
N LEU A 178 -22.53 6.39 20.02
CA LEU A 178 -22.14 7.69 20.62
C LEU A 178 -23.32 8.58 21.07
N PRO A 179 -24.42 8.76 20.30
CA PRO A 179 -25.54 9.59 20.75
C PRO A 179 -26.18 9.09 22.05
N SER A 180 -26.26 7.78 22.22
CA SER A 180 -26.79 7.18 23.46
C SER A 180 -25.86 7.40 24.65
N ILE A 181 -24.55 7.31 24.43
CA ILE A 181 -23.51 7.59 25.44
C ILE A 181 -23.59 9.06 25.88
N PHE A 182 -23.61 10.01 24.94
CA PHE A 182 -23.69 11.43 25.27
C PHE A 182 -24.95 11.77 26.09
N HIS A 183 -26.09 11.19 25.75
CA HIS A 183 -27.33 11.40 26.50
C HIS A 183 -27.25 10.85 27.94
N VAL A 184 -26.54 9.71 28.14
CA VAL A 184 -26.31 9.15 29.49
C VAL A 184 -25.35 10.05 30.27
N VAL A 185 -24.26 10.52 29.66
CA VAL A 185 -23.29 11.41 30.29
C VAL A 185 -23.96 12.72 30.71
N GLU A 186 -24.75 13.35 29.84
CA GLU A 186 -25.48 14.58 30.15
C GLU A 186 -26.41 14.41 31.36
N ASN A 187 -27.22 13.35 31.36
CA ASN A 187 -28.10 13.04 32.50
C ASN A 187 -27.33 12.75 33.79
N THR A 188 -26.16 12.10 33.71
CA THR A 188 -25.34 11.76 34.88
C THR A 188 -24.62 12.99 35.45
N ILE A 189 -24.17 13.93 34.60
CA ILE A 189 -23.58 15.21 35.04
C ILE A 189 -24.60 16.04 35.79
N GLN A 190 -25.86 16.09 35.33
CA GLN A 190 -26.95 16.82 35.99
C GLN A 190 -27.24 16.24 37.38
N VAL A 191 -27.04 14.91 37.60
CA VAL A 191 -27.28 14.21 38.88
C VAL A 191 -26.02 14.20 39.78
N LYS A 192 -24.88 14.81 39.37
CA LYS A 192 -23.60 14.85 40.12
C LYS A 192 -23.02 13.47 40.54
N LYS A 193 -23.40 12.38 39.91
CA LYS A 193 -22.81 11.05 40.12
C LYS A 193 -22.32 10.45 38.83
N ILE A 194 -21.01 10.53 38.57
CA ILE A 194 -20.39 9.82 37.44
C ILE A 194 -20.18 8.35 37.84
N ASN A 195 -21.00 7.47 37.30
CA ASN A 195 -20.80 6.03 37.47
C ASN A 195 -20.31 5.44 36.15
N PHE A 196 -19.06 5.01 36.11
CA PHE A 196 -18.41 4.46 34.89
C PHE A 196 -19.20 3.27 34.33
N ALA A 197 -19.82 2.47 35.19
CA ALA A 197 -20.70 1.38 34.78
C ALA A 197 -21.95 1.90 34.01
N SER A 198 -22.53 3.04 34.39
CA SER A 198 -23.69 3.61 33.68
C SER A 198 -23.31 4.17 32.29
N ILE A 199 -22.08 4.57 32.09
CA ILE A 199 -21.55 4.96 30.79
C ILE A 199 -21.36 3.71 29.91
N LEU A 200 -20.75 2.67 30.42
CA LEU A 200 -20.52 1.39 29.72
C LEU A 200 -21.82 0.64 29.42
N PHE A 201 -22.80 0.66 30.35
CA PHE A 201 -24.07 -0.06 30.22
C PHE A 201 -25.28 0.84 29.89
N GLY A 202 -25.03 2.15 29.63
CA GLY A 202 -26.05 3.11 29.24
C GLY A 202 -26.61 2.95 27.82
N VAL A 203 -26.25 1.86 27.16
CA VAL A 203 -26.74 1.45 25.82
C VAL A 203 -28.24 1.11 25.97
N LYS A 204 -29.10 2.03 25.49
CA LYS A 204 -30.55 1.98 25.76
C LYS A 204 -31.33 1.00 24.88
N THR A 205 -30.81 0.55 23.76
CA THR A 205 -31.56 -0.30 22.84
C THR A 205 -30.92 -1.68 22.67
N LYS A 206 -31.76 -2.73 22.50
CA LYS A 206 -31.30 -4.10 22.19
C LYS A 206 -30.39 -4.14 20.94
N ALA A 207 -30.55 -3.20 20.01
CA ALA A 207 -29.72 -3.12 18.80
C ALA A 207 -28.31 -2.63 19.13
N GLU A 208 -28.16 -1.58 19.91
CA GLU A 208 -26.86 -1.01 20.33
C GLU A 208 -26.08 -2.02 21.20
N THR A 209 -26.75 -2.69 22.13
CA THR A 209 -26.15 -3.78 22.92
C THR A 209 -25.62 -4.91 22.03
N SER A 210 -26.39 -5.32 21.01
CA SER A 210 -25.94 -6.35 20.07
C SER A 210 -24.75 -5.91 19.23
N ILE A 211 -24.73 -4.65 18.77
CA ILE A 211 -23.60 -4.07 18.02
C ILE A 211 -22.35 -4.05 18.89
N PHE A 212 -22.46 -3.56 20.12
CA PHE A 212 -21.36 -3.53 21.08
C PHE A 212 -20.81 -4.93 21.37
N ALA A 213 -21.70 -5.89 21.67
CA ALA A 213 -21.30 -7.28 21.91
C ALA A 213 -20.59 -7.90 20.70
N PHE A 214 -21.07 -7.65 19.49
CA PHE A 214 -20.43 -8.13 18.26
C PHE A 214 -19.04 -7.50 18.07
N CYS A 215 -18.90 -6.19 18.28
CA CYS A 215 -17.60 -5.53 18.22
C CYS A 215 -16.63 -6.09 19.27
N LEU A 216 -17.10 -6.35 20.49
CA LEU A 216 -16.28 -6.96 21.54
C LEU A 216 -15.77 -8.35 21.12
N VAL A 217 -16.61 -9.18 20.53
CA VAL A 217 -16.22 -10.51 20.02
C VAL A 217 -15.15 -10.37 18.92
N VAL A 218 -15.36 -9.47 17.95
CA VAL A 218 -14.37 -9.20 16.89
C VAL A 218 -13.06 -8.69 17.48
N PHE A 219 -13.12 -7.78 18.46
CA PHE A 219 -11.93 -7.28 19.15
C PHE A 219 -11.18 -8.41 19.86
N CYS A 220 -11.88 -9.22 20.67
CA CYS A 220 -11.26 -10.33 21.39
C CYS A 220 -10.62 -11.35 20.43
N PHE A 221 -11.27 -11.63 19.30
CA PHE A 221 -10.71 -12.50 18.27
C PHE A 221 -9.42 -11.89 17.68
N CYS A 222 -9.45 -10.65 17.21
CA CYS A 222 -8.28 -10.00 16.62
C CYS A 222 -7.13 -9.87 17.63
N ALA A 223 -7.43 -9.45 18.86
CA ALA A 223 -6.43 -9.28 19.90
C ALA A 223 -5.83 -10.64 20.33
N GLY A 224 -6.66 -11.65 20.55
CA GLY A 224 -6.22 -13.00 20.90
C GLY A 224 -5.37 -13.63 19.79
N TYR A 225 -5.81 -13.49 18.55
CA TYR A 225 -5.04 -13.94 17.38
C TYR A 225 -3.69 -13.23 17.25
N SER A 226 -3.70 -11.91 17.43
CA SER A 226 -2.47 -11.11 17.40
C SER A 226 -1.52 -11.47 18.53
N MET A 227 -2.02 -11.63 19.75
CA MET A 227 -1.21 -12.07 20.90
C MET A 227 -0.57 -13.45 20.65
N TYR A 228 -1.33 -14.38 20.07
CA TYR A 228 -0.80 -15.70 19.73
C TYR A 228 0.39 -15.60 18.77
N HIS A 229 0.25 -14.85 17.66
CA HIS A 229 1.33 -14.70 16.67
C HIS A 229 2.52 -13.89 17.19
N LEU A 230 2.28 -12.84 17.96
CA LEU A 230 3.36 -12.02 18.53
C LEU A 230 4.19 -12.79 19.56
N ASN A 231 3.58 -13.65 20.36
CA ASN A 231 4.28 -14.43 21.38
C ASN A 231 4.91 -15.73 20.85
N ARG A 232 4.50 -16.21 19.67
CA ARG A 232 5.10 -17.39 19.06
C ARG A 232 6.56 -17.11 18.69
N PRO A 233 7.54 -17.95 19.11
CA PRO A 233 8.94 -17.75 18.73
C PRO A 233 9.12 -17.87 17.22
N LEU A 234 9.94 -17.01 16.66
CA LEU A 234 10.42 -17.11 15.28
C LEU A 234 11.71 -17.92 15.30
N VAL A 235 11.72 -19.07 14.64
CA VAL A 235 12.89 -19.94 14.55
C VAL A 235 13.39 -19.92 13.11
N PRO A 236 14.54 -19.28 12.82
CA PRO A 236 15.10 -19.26 11.48
C PRO A 236 15.62 -20.65 11.06
N VAL A 237 15.57 -20.93 9.78
CA VAL A 237 16.14 -22.15 9.16
C VAL A 237 17.47 -21.87 8.48
N ASP A 238 17.73 -20.60 8.15
CA ASP A 238 18.96 -20.10 7.55
C ASP A 238 19.07 -18.59 7.76
N ASN A 239 20.20 -18.00 7.36
CA ASN A 239 20.42 -16.57 7.37
C ASN A 239 21.01 -16.11 6.03
N LEU A 240 20.76 -14.85 5.67
CA LEU A 240 21.39 -14.16 4.53
C LEU A 240 22.14 -12.93 5.04
N LYS A 241 23.47 -12.90 4.86
CA LYS A 241 24.28 -11.73 5.19
C LYS A 241 24.20 -10.71 4.06
N VAL A 242 23.70 -9.52 4.34
CA VAL A 242 23.52 -8.46 3.33
C VAL A 242 24.25 -7.17 3.71
N ALA A 243 24.72 -6.46 2.69
CA ALA A 243 25.19 -5.08 2.80
C ALA A 243 24.23 -4.17 2.04
N ILE A 244 23.40 -3.41 2.75
CA ILE A 244 22.45 -2.45 2.17
C ILE A 244 23.12 -1.09 2.10
N VAL A 245 23.05 -0.45 0.93
CA VAL A 245 23.68 0.84 0.68
C VAL A 245 22.64 1.88 0.30
N GLN A 246 22.48 2.88 1.17
CA GLN A 246 21.60 4.04 0.99
C GLN A 246 22.46 5.24 0.58
N ALA A 247 22.53 5.52 -0.72
CA ALA A 247 23.41 6.54 -1.27
C ALA A 247 22.91 7.98 -1.03
N ASN A 248 21.61 8.15 -0.77
CA ASN A 248 20.94 9.44 -0.58
C ASN A 248 21.28 10.45 -1.69
N SER A 249 21.36 9.97 -2.91
CA SER A 249 21.66 10.78 -4.10
C SER A 249 20.39 11.12 -4.86
N ASN A 250 20.20 12.40 -5.20
CA ASN A 250 19.12 12.81 -6.08
C ASN A 250 19.56 12.62 -7.55
N SER A 251 19.01 11.59 -8.21
CA SER A 251 19.32 11.26 -9.62
C SER A 251 18.98 12.38 -10.60
N TRP A 252 18.23 13.40 -10.17
CA TRP A 252 17.90 14.58 -10.99
C TRP A 252 18.88 15.74 -10.82
N GLU A 253 19.74 15.70 -9.82
CA GLU A 253 20.64 16.81 -9.46
C GLU A 253 22.12 16.43 -9.53
N VAL A 254 22.43 15.14 -9.34
CA VAL A 254 23.82 14.63 -9.28
C VAL A 254 24.14 13.87 -10.58
N GLU A 255 25.32 14.13 -11.12
CA GLU A 255 25.84 13.42 -12.30
C GLU A 255 25.95 11.91 -12.02
N PHE A 256 25.61 11.11 -13.03
CA PHE A 256 25.55 9.66 -12.88
C PHE A 256 26.88 9.03 -12.42
N ASN A 257 28.00 9.50 -12.95
CA ASN A 257 29.34 9.01 -12.55
C ASN A 257 29.64 9.27 -11.07
N GLU A 258 29.17 10.40 -10.55
CA GLU A 258 29.33 10.75 -9.13
C GLU A 258 28.47 9.86 -8.24
N GLN A 259 27.24 9.57 -8.66
CA GLN A 259 26.35 8.65 -7.92
C GLN A 259 26.95 7.24 -7.86
N LEU A 260 27.48 6.76 -8.98
CA LEU A 260 28.11 5.44 -9.06
C LEU A 260 29.38 5.38 -8.19
N ALA A 261 30.27 6.38 -8.28
CA ALA A 261 31.47 6.47 -7.46
C ALA A 261 31.14 6.56 -5.97
N HIS A 262 30.09 7.31 -5.62
CA HIS A 262 29.61 7.45 -4.27
C HIS A 262 29.11 6.13 -3.69
N SER A 263 28.26 5.42 -4.44
CA SER A 263 27.75 4.10 -4.02
C SER A 263 28.88 3.06 -3.84
N ILE A 264 29.89 3.09 -4.72
CA ILE A 264 31.10 2.26 -4.60
C ILE A 264 31.84 2.59 -3.30
N ASN A 265 32.15 3.86 -3.06
CA ASN A 265 32.91 4.30 -1.88
C ASN A 265 32.19 3.95 -0.57
N LEU A 266 30.88 4.16 -0.52
CA LEU A 266 30.06 3.85 0.64
C LEU A 266 30.03 2.33 0.90
N THR A 267 29.92 1.53 -0.16
CA THR A 267 30.01 0.07 -0.06
C THR A 267 31.36 -0.38 0.47
N GLU A 268 32.46 0.13 -0.07
CA GLU A 268 33.81 -0.19 0.37
C GLU A 268 34.02 0.17 1.86
N SER A 269 33.53 1.34 2.28
CA SER A 269 33.58 1.74 3.68
C SER A 269 32.82 0.76 4.58
N LEU A 270 31.63 0.32 4.17
CA LEU A 270 30.84 -0.65 4.92
C LEU A 270 31.54 -2.02 5.00
N LEU A 271 32.10 -2.50 3.89
CA LEU A 271 32.77 -3.79 3.81
C LEU A 271 34.08 -3.84 4.62
N ASN A 272 34.79 -2.71 4.77
CA ASN A 272 36.03 -2.64 5.57
C ASN A 272 35.76 -2.87 7.06
N HIS A 273 34.54 -2.67 7.54
CA HIS A 273 34.16 -2.76 8.95
C HIS A 273 33.23 -3.95 9.26
N SER A 274 32.99 -4.81 8.27
CA SER A 274 32.01 -5.89 8.38
C SER A 274 32.60 -7.23 7.95
N GLU A 275 31.97 -8.32 8.38
CA GLU A 275 32.21 -9.62 7.75
C GLU A 275 31.78 -9.58 6.28
N LYS A 276 32.34 -10.47 5.47
CA LYS A 276 31.98 -10.55 4.06
C LYS A 276 30.49 -10.97 3.88
N PRO A 277 29.63 -10.11 3.27
CA PRO A 277 28.23 -10.46 3.04
C PRO A 277 28.08 -11.48 1.90
N ASP A 278 26.91 -12.13 1.86
CA ASP A 278 26.53 -12.98 0.73
C ASP A 278 26.03 -12.16 -0.47
N LEU A 279 25.51 -10.93 -0.22
CA LEU A 279 24.89 -10.09 -1.22
C LEU A 279 25.03 -8.60 -0.86
N ILE A 280 25.39 -7.79 -1.85
CA ILE A 280 25.31 -6.32 -1.78
C ILE A 280 23.99 -5.89 -2.38
N LEU A 281 23.30 -4.94 -1.74
CA LEU A 281 22.03 -4.39 -2.20
C LEU A 281 22.17 -2.89 -2.50
N TRP A 282 21.95 -2.51 -3.74
CA TRP A 282 21.83 -1.13 -4.19
C TRP A 282 20.38 -0.85 -4.61
N HIS A 283 19.99 0.42 -4.64
CA HIS A 283 18.62 0.84 -4.90
C HIS A 283 18.19 0.69 -6.38
N GLU A 284 16.90 0.93 -6.65
CA GLU A 284 16.31 0.99 -7.99
C GLU A 284 17.00 2.04 -8.86
N GLY A 285 17.29 1.71 -10.12
CA GLY A 285 17.77 2.65 -11.12
C GLY A 285 19.22 3.16 -10.96
N ILE A 286 19.98 2.65 -9.99
CA ILE A 286 21.36 3.08 -9.74
C ILE A 286 22.28 2.81 -10.95
N LEU A 287 22.06 1.76 -11.70
CA LEU A 287 22.76 1.51 -12.95
C LEU A 287 22.00 2.18 -14.10
N HIS A 288 22.23 3.49 -14.27
CA HIS A 288 21.49 4.34 -15.18
C HIS A 288 21.65 3.94 -16.65
N TYR A 289 22.87 3.60 -17.08
CA TYR A 289 23.08 3.05 -18.41
C TYR A 289 22.67 1.57 -18.45
N THR A 290 21.93 1.22 -19.50
CA THR A 290 21.36 -0.12 -19.67
C THR A 290 22.39 -1.22 -19.55
N PHE A 291 22.21 -2.09 -18.60
CA PHE A 291 23.06 -3.26 -18.42
C PHE A 291 22.37 -4.47 -19.12
N PRO A 292 23.07 -5.28 -19.96
CA PRO A 292 24.49 -5.26 -20.25
C PRO A 292 24.90 -4.46 -21.50
N LEU A 293 23.96 -3.79 -22.21
CA LEU A 293 24.28 -3.12 -23.48
C LEU A 293 25.39 -2.06 -23.34
N SER A 294 25.39 -1.35 -22.22
CA SER A 294 26.40 -0.32 -21.92
C SER A 294 27.54 -0.87 -21.05
N LEU A 295 27.78 -2.19 -21.07
CA LEU A 295 28.83 -2.81 -20.30
C LEU A 295 30.22 -2.15 -20.46
N PRO A 296 30.67 -1.72 -21.67
CA PRO A 296 31.93 -0.99 -21.82
C PRO A 296 32.07 0.24 -20.94
N TYR A 297 30.95 0.95 -20.65
CA TYR A 297 30.96 2.08 -19.75
C TYR A 297 31.38 1.66 -18.32
N TYR A 298 30.88 0.58 -17.81
CA TYR A 298 31.15 0.07 -16.45
C TYR A 298 32.57 -0.49 -16.29
N PHE A 299 33.30 -0.73 -17.39
CA PHE A 299 34.73 -1.05 -17.40
C PHE A 299 35.62 0.18 -17.45
N LEU A 300 35.07 1.38 -17.73
CA LEU A 300 35.81 2.62 -17.83
C LEU A 300 35.50 3.61 -16.70
N TYR A 301 34.34 3.49 -16.07
CA TYR A 301 33.85 4.46 -15.08
C TYR A 301 33.47 3.81 -13.75
N PRO A 302 33.63 4.53 -12.62
CA PRO A 302 34.34 5.82 -12.48
C PRO A 302 35.84 5.69 -12.81
N GLU A 303 36.46 6.71 -13.41
CA GLU A 303 37.82 6.65 -13.99
C GLU A 303 38.92 6.13 -13.07
N LYS A 304 38.85 6.42 -11.76
CA LYS A 304 39.90 6.06 -10.79
C LYS A 304 39.73 4.66 -10.23
N TYR A 305 38.53 4.16 -10.18
CA TYR A 305 38.18 2.85 -9.64
C TYR A 305 36.86 2.42 -10.25
N THR A 306 36.98 1.62 -11.30
CA THR A 306 35.84 1.28 -12.14
C THR A 306 34.85 0.34 -11.43
N PHE A 307 33.59 0.36 -11.89
CA PHE A 307 32.58 -0.53 -11.37
C PHE A 307 32.98 -2.01 -11.50
N SER A 308 33.60 -2.39 -12.61
CA SER A 308 34.09 -3.75 -12.82
C SER A 308 35.23 -4.14 -11.86
N GLU A 309 36.17 -3.21 -11.58
CA GLU A 309 37.23 -3.43 -10.59
C GLU A 309 36.66 -3.58 -9.18
N PHE A 310 35.64 -2.76 -8.85
CA PHE A 310 34.91 -2.85 -7.57
C PHE A 310 34.28 -4.23 -7.36
N LEU A 311 33.53 -4.74 -8.34
CA LEU A 311 32.90 -6.05 -8.26
C LEU A 311 33.93 -7.16 -8.13
N LYS A 312 34.97 -7.13 -8.97
CA LYS A 312 36.03 -8.15 -8.98
C LYS A 312 36.84 -8.18 -7.70
N LYS A 313 37.20 -7.02 -7.16
CA LYS A 313 37.96 -6.90 -5.90
C LYS A 313 37.19 -7.50 -4.72
N ASN A 314 35.92 -7.15 -4.58
CA ASN A 314 35.12 -7.59 -3.44
C ASN A 314 34.67 -9.05 -3.58
N ASN A 315 34.53 -9.52 -4.81
CA ASN A 315 34.10 -10.90 -5.10
C ASN A 315 32.78 -11.28 -4.36
N ILE A 316 31.79 -10.39 -4.43
CA ILE A 316 30.45 -10.53 -3.83
C ILE A 316 29.43 -10.17 -4.90
N PRO A 317 28.35 -10.98 -5.09
CA PRO A 317 27.26 -10.62 -5.98
C PRO A 317 26.59 -9.32 -5.56
N LEU A 318 26.16 -8.53 -6.55
CA LEU A 318 25.43 -7.28 -6.38
C LEU A 318 24.00 -7.41 -6.92
N LEU A 319 23.01 -7.05 -6.15
CA LEU A 319 21.63 -6.86 -6.61
C LEU A 319 21.39 -5.36 -6.79
N ALA A 320 21.13 -4.93 -8.02
CA ALA A 320 21.00 -3.52 -8.37
C ALA A 320 19.92 -3.26 -9.43
N GLY A 321 19.29 -2.08 -9.36
CA GLY A 321 18.30 -1.64 -10.34
C GLY A 321 18.95 -1.10 -11.62
N THR A 322 18.42 -1.51 -12.78
CA THR A 322 18.84 -1.06 -14.12
C THR A 322 17.69 -1.18 -15.12
N ALA A 323 17.86 -0.58 -16.30
CA ALA A 323 16.99 -0.85 -17.44
C ALA A 323 17.51 -2.07 -18.22
N LEU A 324 16.66 -3.06 -18.49
CA LEU A 324 17.00 -4.18 -19.38
C LEU A 324 16.33 -4.01 -20.75
N PRO A 325 17.06 -4.29 -21.85
CA PRO A 325 16.46 -4.32 -23.19
C PRO A 325 15.49 -5.51 -23.29
N MET A 326 14.30 -5.26 -23.81
CA MET A 326 13.31 -6.30 -24.08
C MET A 326 13.35 -6.63 -25.57
N ASN A 327 13.66 -7.88 -25.91
CA ASN A 327 13.56 -8.37 -27.28
C ASN A 327 12.07 -8.48 -27.63
N MET A 328 11.54 -7.47 -28.31
CA MET A 328 10.37 -7.69 -29.14
C MET A 328 10.85 -8.33 -30.44
N ASP A 329 10.18 -9.38 -30.92
CA ASP A 329 10.43 -10.00 -32.22
C ASP A 329 10.33 -8.93 -33.33
N THR A 330 11.47 -8.30 -33.62
CA THR A 330 11.59 -7.20 -34.57
C THR A 330 11.81 -7.71 -35.99
N GLN A 331 11.04 -8.71 -36.45
CA GLN A 331 11.11 -9.09 -37.87
C GLN A 331 10.46 -8.05 -38.80
N ASN A 332 9.78 -6.99 -38.29
CA ASN A 332 9.04 -6.05 -39.13
C ASN A 332 9.10 -4.57 -38.73
N SER A 333 9.98 -4.11 -37.86
CA SER A 333 10.06 -2.66 -37.58
C SER A 333 11.38 -2.06 -38.06
N SER A 334 11.27 -1.29 -39.11
CA SER A 334 12.35 -0.45 -39.69
C SER A 334 12.67 0.81 -38.83
N ASN A 335 12.27 0.84 -37.57
CA ASN A 335 12.56 1.90 -36.62
C ASN A 335 13.30 1.31 -35.42
N ASP A 336 14.50 1.80 -35.12
CA ASP A 336 15.39 1.45 -34.01
C ASP A 336 14.82 1.85 -32.62
N LEU A 337 13.56 1.51 -32.33
CA LEU A 337 12.95 1.74 -31.03
C LEU A 337 13.32 0.57 -30.11
N HIS A 338 14.35 0.78 -29.31
CA HIS A 338 14.65 -0.14 -28.20
C HIS A 338 13.65 0.08 -27.07
N PHE A 339 12.94 -0.97 -26.72
CA PHE A 339 12.07 -0.99 -25.54
C PHE A 339 12.84 -1.52 -24.35
N PHE A 340 12.66 -0.88 -23.20
CA PHE A 340 13.32 -1.23 -21.96
C PHE A 340 12.30 -1.58 -20.87
N ALA A 341 12.69 -2.49 -19.98
CA ALA A 341 11.95 -2.76 -18.75
C ALA A 341 12.75 -2.22 -17.55
N ASN A 342 12.07 -1.58 -16.60
CA ASN A 342 12.64 -1.30 -15.29
C ASN A 342 12.89 -2.64 -14.59
N SER A 343 14.14 -2.93 -14.23
CA SER A 343 14.55 -4.27 -13.81
C SER A 343 15.53 -4.22 -12.66
N VAL A 344 15.60 -5.32 -11.95
CA VAL A 344 16.62 -5.61 -10.94
C VAL A 344 17.45 -6.78 -11.44
N CYS A 345 18.77 -6.64 -11.43
CA CYS A 345 19.73 -7.64 -11.86
C CYS A 345 20.59 -8.12 -10.69
N LEU A 346 20.76 -9.42 -10.58
CA LEU A 346 21.81 -10.05 -9.79
C LEU A 346 23.06 -10.13 -10.66
N ILE A 347 24.10 -9.40 -10.30
CA ILE A 347 25.34 -9.23 -11.09
C ILE A 347 26.46 -9.96 -10.38
N SER A 348 27.21 -10.77 -11.14
CA SER A 348 28.38 -11.49 -10.65
C SER A 348 29.58 -10.55 -10.43
N PRO A 349 30.63 -11.02 -9.71
CA PRO A 349 31.91 -10.34 -9.63
C PRO A 349 32.59 -10.08 -10.99
N ASP A 350 32.28 -10.86 -12.00
CA ASP A 350 32.81 -10.73 -13.36
C ASP A 350 31.92 -9.85 -14.28
N CYS A 351 30.98 -9.08 -13.71
CA CYS A 351 30.04 -8.22 -14.43
C CYS A 351 29.05 -8.97 -15.35
N GLU A 352 28.72 -10.20 -15.05
CA GLU A 352 27.71 -10.98 -15.77
C GLU A 352 26.38 -10.94 -15.03
N ILE A 353 25.26 -10.92 -15.76
CA ILE A 353 23.93 -11.08 -15.17
C ILE A 353 23.73 -12.56 -14.83
N LEU A 354 23.62 -12.87 -13.54
CA LEU A 354 23.31 -14.21 -13.05
C LEU A 354 21.81 -14.48 -13.12
N ASP A 355 21.00 -13.50 -12.76
CA ASP A 355 19.54 -13.58 -12.78
C ASP A 355 18.93 -12.17 -12.77
N TRP A 356 17.64 -12.02 -13.11
CA TRP A 356 16.96 -10.72 -13.13
C TRP A 356 15.45 -10.85 -12.94
N TYR A 357 14.82 -9.76 -12.53
CA TYR A 357 13.37 -9.59 -12.54
C TYR A 357 13.02 -8.23 -13.15
N SER A 358 12.01 -8.18 -14.02
CA SER A 358 11.53 -6.96 -14.64
C SER A 358 10.17 -6.56 -14.08
N LYS A 359 10.03 -5.29 -13.73
CA LYS A 359 8.83 -4.70 -13.12
C LYS A 359 7.60 -4.95 -13.98
N ILE A 360 6.59 -5.60 -13.42
CA ILE A 360 5.34 -5.94 -14.10
C ILE A 360 4.31 -4.83 -13.91
N HIS A 361 4.24 -4.27 -12.69
CA HIS A 361 3.28 -3.23 -12.35
C HIS A 361 3.96 -1.86 -12.36
N LEU A 362 3.94 -1.23 -13.53
CA LEU A 362 4.55 0.08 -13.74
C LEU A 362 3.72 1.21 -13.14
N VAL A 363 4.38 2.30 -12.73
CA VAL A 363 3.70 3.51 -12.23
C VAL A 363 2.99 4.21 -13.39
N PRO A 364 1.65 4.32 -13.36
CA PRO A 364 0.90 4.96 -14.43
C PRO A 364 1.36 6.40 -14.65
N PHE A 365 1.52 6.79 -15.90
CA PHE A 365 1.93 8.12 -16.37
C PHE A 365 3.36 8.56 -15.98
N ALA A 366 4.03 7.87 -15.09
CA ALA A 366 5.44 8.13 -14.77
C ALA A 366 6.38 7.13 -15.48
N GLU A 367 6.07 5.85 -15.45
CA GLU A 367 6.86 4.79 -16.09
C GLU A 367 6.18 4.22 -17.34
N TYR A 368 4.85 4.24 -17.37
CA TYR A 368 4.05 3.68 -18.45
C TYR A 368 2.93 4.63 -18.87
N MET A 369 2.82 4.82 -20.18
CA MET A 369 1.75 5.60 -20.82
C MET A 369 0.91 4.67 -21.70
N PRO A 370 -0.42 4.57 -21.44
CA PRO A 370 -1.29 3.82 -22.34
C PRO A 370 -1.22 4.34 -23.78
N LEU A 371 -1.19 3.41 -24.72
CA LEU A 371 -1.16 3.72 -26.16
C LEU A 371 0.08 4.53 -26.60
N ILE A 372 1.20 4.48 -25.85
CA ILE A 372 2.45 5.19 -26.22
C ILE A 372 3.00 4.72 -27.56
N GLU A 373 2.66 3.52 -28.01
CA GLU A 373 2.98 3.01 -29.33
C GLU A 373 2.32 3.81 -30.46
N LYS A 374 1.23 4.55 -30.14
CA LYS A 374 0.56 5.44 -31.10
C LYS A 374 1.29 6.78 -31.19
N GLU A 375 1.73 7.16 -32.39
CA GLU A 375 2.48 8.40 -32.64
C GLU A 375 1.74 9.65 -32.12
N TRP A 376 0.44 9.74 -32.33
CA TRP A 376 -0.34 10.90 -31.87
C TRP A 376 -0.36 11.02 -30.34
N VAL A 377 -0.35 9.88 -29.60
CA VAL A 377 -0.24 9.88 -28.12
C VAL A 377 1.11 10.41 -27.71
N ARG A 378 2.20 9.89 -28.30
CA ARG A 378 3.56 10.39 -28.04
C ARG A 378 3.67 11.89 -28.27
N ASN A 379 3.18 12.38 -29.41
CA ASN A 379 3.27 13.79 -29.78
C ASN A 379 2.50 14.70 -28.81
N ILE A 380 1.30 14.31 -28.40
CA ILE A 380 0.53 15.03 -27.39
C ILE A 380 1.28 15.01 -26.04
N PHE A 381 1.77 13.86 -25.63
CA PHE A 381 2.39 13.71 -24.33
C PHE A 381 3.76 14.42 -24.27
N SER A 382 4.59 14.28 -25.28
CA SER A 382 5.87 15.00 -25.36
C SER A 382 5.69 16.52 -25.39
N SER A 383 4.61 17.02 -26.02
CA SER A 383 4.31 18.46 -26.02
C SER A 383 3.78 18.98 -24.68
N LEU A 384 3.10 18.13 -23.89
CA LEU A 384 2.54 18.51 -22.59
C LEU A 384 3.55 18.35 -21.45
N VAL A 385 4.43 17.37 -21.54
CA VAL A 385 5.25 16.89 -20.43
C VAL A 385 6.76 16.96 -20.71
N GLY A 386 7.15 17.16 -21.96
CA GLY A 386 8.57 17.26 -22.34
C GLY A 386 9.38 15.96 -22.29
N PHE A 387 8.72 14.80 -22.05
CA PHE A 387 9.36 13.51 -21.82
C PHE A 387 8.73 12.41 -22.67
N SER A 388 9.53 11.51 -23.22
CA SER A 388 9.06 10.46 -24.15
C SER A 388 9.55 9.05 -23.83
N SER A 389 10.16 8.79 -22.67
CA SER A 389 10.54 7.43 -22.31
C SER A 389 9.38 6.70 -21.66
N ALA A 390 9.14 5.48 -22.08
CA ALA A 390 8.21 4.57 -21.45
C ALA A 390 8.90 3.23 -21.28
N TYR A 391 8.84 2.71 -20.07
CA TYR A 391 9.15 1.32 -19.86
C TYR A 391 8.02 0.44 -20.38
N ILE A 392 8.35 -0.78 -20.78
CA ILE A 392 7.36 -1.82 -21.00
C ILE A 392 7.28 -2.74 -19.77
N PRO A 393 6.10 -3.25 -19.44
CA PRO A 393 5.95 -4.17 -18.32
C PRO A 393 6.74 -5.46 -18.54
N GLY A 394 7.32 -6.00 -17.48
CA GLY A 394 7.80 -7.37 -17.45
C GLY A 394 6.66 -8.34 -17.75
N ASN A 395 6.97 -9.46 -18.35
CA ASN A 395 5.98 -10.47 -18.81
C ASN A 395 5.97 -11.75 -17.96
N GLU A 396 6.85 -11.86 -16.97
CA GLU A 396 7.01 -13.08 -16.19
C GLU A 396 7.17 -12.79 -14.69
N TYR A 397 6.38 -13.50 -13.89
CA TYR A 397 6.62 -13.59 -12.45
C TYR A 397 7.69 -14.63 -12.18
N LYS A 398 8.84 -14.22 -11.69
CA LYS A 398 9.94 -15.12 -11.38
C LYS A 398 10.66 -14.73 -10.09
N LEU A 399 11.38 -15.66 -9.51
CA LEU A 399 12.24 -15.44 -8.36
C LEU A 399 13.68 -15.27 -8.83
N ILE A 400 14.46 -14.56 -8.06
CA ILE A 400 15.91 -14.51 -8.22
C ILE A 400 16.53 -15.64 -7.40
N THR A 401 17.52 -16.29 -7.99
CA THR A 401 18.26 -17.40 -7.38
C THR A 401 19.67 -16.97 -7.02
N LEU A 402 20.02 -17.01 -5.74
CA LEU A 402 21.34 -16.69 -5.24
C LEU A 402 21.99 -17.92 -4.61
N THR A 403 23.21 -18.26 -5.04
CA THR A 403 24.08 -19.20 -4.32
C THR A 403 24.96 -18.43 -3.36
N LYS A 404 24.79 -18.66 -2.06
CA LYS A 404 25.56 -18.03 -0.99
C LYS A 404 27.00 -18.54 -0.94
N GLN A 405 27.88 -17.85 -0.20
CA GLN A 405 29.28 -18.25 -0.04
C GLN A 405 29.46 -19.64 0.56
N ASN A 406 28.50 -20.10 1.36
CA ASN A 406 28.51 -21.45 1.94
C ASN A 406 28.00 -22.56 0.99
N GLY A 407 27.70 -22.22 -0.27
CA GLY A 407 27.19 -23.13 -1.30
C GLY A 407 25.68 -23.40 -1.25
N LYS A 408 24.95 -22.88 -0.24
CA LYS A 408 23.49 -23.01 -0.21
C LYS A 408 22.84 -22.04 -1.18
N THR A 409 21.80 -22.50 -1.85
CA THR A 409 20.98 -21.67 -2.75
C THR A 409 19.73 -21.19 -2.04
N ILE A 410 19.37 -19.93 -2.25
CA ILE A 410 18.15 -19.31 -1.79
C ILE A 410 17.37 -18.70 -2.95
N HIS A 411 16.05 -18.68 -2.84
CA HIS A 411 15.15 -18.10 -3.81
C HIS A 411 14.36 -16.94 -3.17
N PHE A 412 14.40 -15.77 -3.79
CA PHE A 412 13.71 -14.62 -3.26
C PHE A 412 12.98 -13.83 -4.33
N SER A 413 11.92 -13.15 -3.94
CA SER A 413 11.19 -12.23 -4.81
C SER A 413 11.71 -10.81 -4.67
N THR A 414 11.69 -10.07 -5.78
CA THR A 414 12.13 -8.68 -5.85
C THR A 414 11.04 -7.78 -6.43
N PRO A 415 9.90 -7.58 -5.74
CA PRO A 415 8.96 -6.55 -6.19
C PRO A 415 9.67 -5.20 -6.19
N ILE A 416 9.67 -4.51 -7.34
CA ILE A 416 10.44 -3.28 -7.55
C ILE A 416 9.61 -2.09 -7.11
N CYS A 417 10.14 -1.27 -6.20
CA CYS A 417 9.57 0.02 -5.77
C CYS A 417 8.07 -0.11 -5.46
N PHE A 418 7.24 0.60 -6.19
CA PHE A 418 5.79 0.62 -6.14
C PHE A 418 5.10 -0.76 -6.08
N GLU A 419 5.72 -1.83 -6.59
CA GLU A 419 5.13 -3.18 -6.60
C GLU A 419 4.93 -3.78 -5.21
N ASP A 420 5.76 -3.42 -4.22
CA ASP A 420 5.62 -3.93 -2.86
C ASP A 420 4.35 -3.44 -2.15
N ALA A 421 3.72 -2.41 -2.66
CA ALA A 421 2.43 -1.93 -2.20
C ALA A 421 1.25 -2.83 -2.62
N PHE A 422 1.44 -3.72 -3.61
CA PHE A 422 0.39 -4.59 -4.16
C PHE A 422 0.42 -5.98 -3.52
N SER A 423 -0.48 -6.20 -2.57
CA SER A 423 -0.59 -7.45 -1.81
C SER A 423 -0.74 -8.70 -2.69
N SER A 424 -1.57 -8.63 -3.74
CA SER A 424 -1.84 -9.77 -4.63
C SER A 424 -0.64 -10.11 -5.52
N LEU A 425 0.14 -9.11 -5.96
CA LEU A 425 1.38 -9.30 -6.72
C LEU A 425 2.44 -10.00 -5.85
N CYS A 426 2.68 -9.46 -4.65
CA CYS A 426 3.65 -10.04 -3.71
C CYS A 426 3.24 -11.46 -3.29
N ALA A 427 1.95 -11.72 -3.09
CA ALA A 427 1.45 -13.08 -2.81
C ALA A 427 1.65 -14.03 -4.00
N HIS A 428 1.55 -13.53 -5.24
CA HIS A 428 1.83 -14.35 -6.42
C HIS A 428 3.30 -14.75 -6.47
N LEU A 429 4.22 -13.80 -6.31
CA LEU A 429 5.66 -14.05 -6.26
C LEU A 429 6.03 -15.00 -5.10
N HIS A 430 5.45 -14.77 -3.90
CA HIS A 430 5.69 -15.65 -2.75
C HIS A 430 5.28 -17.09 -3.03
N ASN A 431 4.14 -17.31 -3.69
CA ASN A 431 3.64 -18.65 -4.00
C ASN A 431 4.51 -19.43 -5.01
N LEU A 432 5.46 -18.77 -5.67
CA LEU A 432 6.48 -19.45 -6.48
C LEU A 432 7.58 -20.12 -5.63
N GLY A 433 7.57 -19.91 -4.31
CA GLY A 433 8.57 -20.48 -3.39
C GLY A 433 9.55 -19.44 -2.83
N SER A 434 9.18 -18.16 -2.80
CA SER A 434 10.03 -17.09 -2.27
C SER A 434 10.26 -17.27 -0.77
N GLU A 435 11.53 -17.39 -0.36
CA GLU A 435 11.94 -17.56 1.03
C GLU A 435 12.00 -16.21 1.78
N LEU A 436 12.24 -15.11 1.06
CA LEU A 436 12.21 -13.73 1.57
C LEU A 436 11.90 -12.74 0.43
N ILE A 437 11.57 -11.52 0.78
CA ILE A 437 11.30 -10.43 -0.15
C ILE A 437 12.43 -9.41 -0.06
N ILE A 438 13.01 -9.03 -1.20
CA ILE A 438 13.96 -7.91 -1.30
C ILE A 438 13.36 -6.86 -2.23
N ASN A 439 13.02 -5.70 -1.71
CA ASN A 439 12.54 -4.57 -2.48
C ASN A 439 13.67 -3.58 -2.70
N LEU A 440 13.87 -3.16 -3.96
CA LEU A 440 14.75 -2.06 -4.32
C LEU A 440 13.88 -0.89 -4.79
N THR A 441 14.10 0.31 -4.22
CA THR A 441 13.26 1.48 -4.54
C THR A 441 14.05 2.78 -4.57
N ASP A 442 13.55 3.76 -5.34
CA ASP A 442 14.03 5.13 -5.31
C ASP A 442 12.87 6.11 -5.08
N ASP A 443 12.72 6.55 -3.85
CA ASP A 443 11.73 7.54 -3.41
C ASP A 443 12.34 8.95 -3.27
N SER A 444 13.62 9.16 -3.67
CA SER A 444 14.40 10.39 -3.44
C SER A 444 13.75 11.66 -3.98
N TRP A 445 12.90 11.54 -5.00
CA TRP A 445 12.21 12.65 -5.66
C TRP A 445 11.18 13.35 -4.77
N SER A 446 10.68 12.71 -3.73
CA SER A 446 9.60 13.23 -2.89
C SER A 446 10.05 14.27 -1.87
N HIS A 447 11.27 14.12 -1.33
CA HIS A 447 11.87 14.93 -0.25
C HIS A 447 10.97 15.10 0.97
N THR A 448 9.99 14.19 1.19
CA THR A 448 9.03 14.26 2.31
C THR A 448 9.03 12.99 3.13
N LYS A 449 8.99 13.14 4.45
CA LYS A 449 8.83 11.99 5.36
C LYS A 449 7.51 11.27 5.14
N SER A 450 6.48 12.01 4.72
CA SER A 450 5.17 11.45 4.40
C SER A 450 5.25 10.39 3.30
N ALA A 451 5.90 10.67 2.19
CA ALA A 451 6.05 9.71 1.09
C ALA A 451 6.79 8.47 1.53
N GLU A 452 7.97 8.65 2.16
CA GLU A 452 8.86 7.57 2.58
C GLU A 452 8.19 6.63 3.59
N TYR A 453 7.61 7.18 4.67
CA TYR A 453 6.93 6.35 5.67
C TYR A 453 5.62 5.77 5.17
N GLN A 454 4.90 6.44 4.28
CA GLN A 454 3.70 5.87 3.66
C GLN A 454 4.04 4.67 2.81
N HIS A 455 5.08 4.76 1.97
CA HIS A 455 5.53 3.66 1.14
C HIS A 455 5.97 2.47 2.01
N PHE A 456 6.82 2.72 3.00
CA PHE A 456 7.23 1.70 3.95
C PHE A 456 6.04 1.02 4.65
N VAL A 457 5.10 1.79 5.19
CA VAL A 457 3.95 1.24 5.95
C VAL A 457 3.09 0.35 5.07
N VAL A 458 2.83 0.74 3.81
CA VAL A 458 2.08 -0.11 2.87
C VAL A 458 2.83 -1.40 2.60
N ALA A 459 4.13 -1.32 2.31
CA ALA A 459 5.00 -2.46 2.01
C ALA A 459 5.17 -3.43 3.19
N SER A 460 5.28 -2.90 4.41
CA SER A 460 5.55 -3.69 5.62
C SER A 460 4.49 -4.76 5.91
N TYR A 461 3.25 -4.55 5.48
CA TYR A 461 2.20 -5.56 5.60
C TYR A 461 2.50 -6.85 4.84
N ARG A 462 3.35 -6.81 3.81
CA ARG A 462 3.77 -8.02 3.06
C ARG A 462 4.42 -9.05 3.96
N SER A 463 5.23 -8.58 4.93
CA SER A 463 5.88 -9.50 5.88
C SER A 463 4.86 -10.26 6.73
N ILE A 464 3.75 -9.63 7.14
CA ILE A 464 2.68 -10.26 7.92
C ILE A 464 1.79 -11.14 7.04
N GLU A 465 1.34 -10.61 5.90
CA GLU A 465 0.47 -11.33 4.95
C GLU A 465 1.07 -12.65 4.48
N LEU A 466 2.40 -12.67 4.30
CA LEU A 466 3.13 -13.80 3.73
C LEU A 466 3.96 -14.56 4.78
N ARG A 467 4.05 -14.05 6.00
CA ARG A 467 4.88 -14.60 7.10
C ARG A 467 6.34 -14.81 6.68
N THR A 468 6.89 -13.81 6.00
CA THR A 468 8.25 -13.84 5.48
C THR A 468 9.02 -12.57 5.85
N THR A 469 10.34 -12.59 5.78
CA THR A 469 11.18 -11.40 5.97
C THR A 469 11.08 -10.49 4.75
N LEU A 470 10.97 -9.18 4.99
CA LEU A 470 11.07 -8.14 3.97
C LEU A 470 12.34 -7.33 4.20
N ILE A 471 13.20 -7.22 3.20
CA ILE A 471 14.34 -6.32 3.14
C ILE A 471 13.98 -5.18 2.17
N ARG A 472 14.19 -3.95 2.57
CA ARG A 472 14.05 -2.77 1.71
C ARG A 472 15.40 -2.09 1.59
N SER A 473 15.87 -1.91 0.35
CA SER A 473 17.06 -1.12 0.01
C SER A 473 16.61 0.08 -0.81
N THR A 474 16.72 1.27 -0.22
CA THR A 474 16.21 2.51 -0.81
C THR A 474 17.36 3.49 -1.09
N ASN A 475 17.15 4.43 -2.00
CA ASN A 475 18.12 5.49 -2.25
C ASN A 475 18.20 6.49 -1.07
N SER A 476 17.06 7.07 -0.68
CA SER A 476 16.96 8.05 0.41
C SER A 476 15.79 7.76 1.37
N GLY A 477 14.96 6.79 1.02
CA GLY A 477 13.79 6.37 1.77
C GLY A 477 14.10 5.53 2.99
N TYR A 478 13.13 4.75 3.47
CA TYR A 478 13.28 3.94 4.66
C TYR A 478 13.85 2.56 4.33
N SER A 479 15.20 2.47 4.33
CA SER A 479 15.92 1.19 4.22
C SER A 479 15.81 0.45 5.55
N CYS A 480 15.30 -0.79 5.51
CA CYS A 480 15.02 -1.54 6.73
C CYS A 480 14.86 -3.05 6.50
N ILE A 481 14.85 -3.79 7.59
CA ILE A 481 14.53 -5.21 7.65
C ILE A 481 13.30 -5.39 8.52
N VAL A 482 12.29 -6.10 8.00
CA VAL A 482 11.03 -6.36 8.68
C VAL A 482 10.83 -7.86 8.84
N ASN A 483 10.65 -8.32 10.06
CA ASN A 483 10.43 -9.73 10.35
C ASN A 483 8.99 -10.19 10.02
N PRO A 484 8.68 -11.51 10.03
CA PRO A 484 7.34 -12.05 9.73
C PRO A 484 6.20 -11.60 10.64
N LYS A 485 6.51 -10.89 11.73
CA LYS A 485 5.50 -10.26 12.62
C LYS A 485 5.22 -8.80 12.26
N GLY A 486 5.87 -8.26 11.22
CA GLY A 486 5.77 -6.84 10.85
C GLY A 486 6.48 -5.91 11.82
N ILE A 487 7.57 -6.38 12.44
CA ILE A 487 8.42 -5.61 13.35
C ILE A 487 9.71 -5.30 12.60
N VAL A 488 10.10 -4.02 12.58
CA VAL A 488 11.39 -3.58 12.07
C VAL A 488 12.47 -4.05 13.04
N THR A 489 13.45 -4.79 12.54
CA THR A 489 14.60 -5.27 13.32
C THR A 489 15.82 -4.38 13.17
N ASP A 490 16.04 -3.85 11.97
CA ASP A 490 17.16 -2.99 11.63
C ASP A 490 16.69 -1.94 10.62
N ASP A 491 17.21 -0.72 10.71
CA ASP A 491 16.83 0.37 9.82
C ASP A 491 17.93 1.42 9.65
N LEU A 492 17.79 2.25 8.63
CA LEU A 492 18.58 3.45 8.39
C LEU A 492 17.72 4.71 8.48
N PRO A 493 18.29 5.83 8.95
CA PRO A 493 17.58 7.11 8.96
C PRO A 493 17.24 7.58 7.53
N LEU A 494 16.08 8.22 7.38
CA LEU A 494 15.71 8.85 6.10
C LEU A 494 16.67 9.95 5.70
N PHE A 495 16.85 10.14 4.40
CA PHE A 495 17.61 11.26 3.82
C PHE A 495 19.06 11.36 4.34
N THR A 496 19.63 10.21 4.66
CA THR A 496 21.03 10.12 5.11
C THR A 496 21.79 9.16 4.22
N GLU A 497 23.03 9.49 3.99
CA GLU A 497 24.02 8.60 3.40
C GLU A 497 24.47 7.60 4.45
N ALA A 498 24.17 6.32 4.24
CA ALA A 498 24.47 5.28 5.22
C ALA A 498 24.55 3.87 4.61
N GLY A 499 25.24 2.98 5.29
CA GLY A 499 25.27 1.55 4.98
C GLY A 499 24.82 0.72 6.18
N LEU A 500 24.12 -0.38 5.92
CA LEU A 500 23.65 -1.34 6.92
C LEU A 500 24.17 -2.73 6.56
N TYR A 501 25.02 -3.30 7.42
CA TYR A 501 25.33 -4.72 7.37
C TYR A 501 24.39 -5.48 8.31
N ALA A 502 23.76 -6.54 7.81
CA ALA A 502 22.84 -7.33 8.60
C ALA A 502 22.94 -8.83 8.28
N ASP A 503 22.77 -9.64 9.33
CA ASP A 503 22.58 -11.09 9.22
C ASP A 503 21.08 -11.40 9.30
N VAL A 504 20.43 -11.48 8.15
CA VAL A 504 18.97 -11.50 8.00
C VAL A 504 18.43 -12.92 8.15
N PRO A 505 17.57 -13.19 9.15
CA PRO A 505 16.98 -14.51 9.33
C PRO A 505 16.03 -14.88 8.19
N ILE A 506 16.20 -16.10 7.67
CA ILE A 506 15.28 -16.77 6.75
C ILE A 506 14.45 -17.76 7.55
N TYR A 507 13.11 -17.62 7.45
CA TYR A 507 12.17 -18.46 8.16
C TYR A 507 11.61 -19.56 7.27
N PRO A 508 11.05 -20.66 7.84
CA PRO A 508 10.45 -21.73 7.08
C PRO A 508 9.40 -21.19 6.10
N TYR A 509 9.54 -21.52 4.82
CA TYR A 509 8.55 -21.17 3.81
C TYR A 509 7.18 -21.75 4.19
N GLN A 510 6.15 -20.91 4.10
CA GLN A 510 4.76 -21.30 4.35
C GLN A 510 3.80 -20.50 3.49
N ILE A 511 2.73 -21.14 3.04
CA ILE A 511 1.64 -20.47 2.31
C ILE A 511 0.56 -20.11 3.32
N THR A 512 0.41 -18.82 3.62
CA THR A 512 -0.64 -18.29 4.49
C THR A 512 -2.02 -18.44 3.84
N PHE A 513 -3.09 -18.28 4.62
CA PHE A 513 -4.44 -18.30 4.06
C PHE A 513 -4.62 -17.16 3.04
N TYR A 514 -4.10 -15.96 3.36
CA TYR A 514 -4.10 -14.85 2.41
C TYR A 514 -3.30 -15.17 1.14
N ALA A 515 -2.09 -15.68 1.26
CA ALA A 515 -1.25 -16.01 0.09
C ALA A 515 -1.95 -17.00 -0.86
N ARG A 516 -2.72 -17.96 -0.30
CA ARG A 516 -3.47 -18.95 -1.08
C ARG A 516 -4.70 -18.37 -1.78
N PHE A 517 -5.50 -17.57 -1.07
CA PHE A 517 -6.80 -17.09 -1.55
C PHE A 517 -6.82 -15.60 -1.94
N LYS A 518 -5.72 -14.87 -1.70
CA LYS A 518 -5.51 -13.47 -2.08
C LYS A 518 -6.70 -12.56 -1.69
N ASP A 519 -7.34 -11.94 -2.66
CA ASP A 519 -8.43 -10.97 -2.46
C ASP A 519 -9.81 -11.63 -2.23
N TRP A 520 -9.85 -12.74 -1.47
CA TRP A 520 -11.10 -13.45 -1.19
C TRP A 520 -12.12 -12.58 -0.43
N LEU A 521 -11.64 -11.77 0.55
CA LEU A 521 -12.52 -10.91 1.35
C LEU A 521 -13.15 -9.77 0.54
N PRO A 522 -12.41 -8.98 -0.26
CA PRO A 522 -13.01 -8.03 -1.19
C PRO A 522 -13.97 -8.67 -2.19
N SER A 523 -13.65 -9.85 -2.72
CA SER A 523 -14.53 -10.60 -3.62
C SER A 523 -15.85 -10.99 -2.95
N MET A 524 -15.79 -11.45 -1.70
CA MET A 524 -16.98 -11.73 -0.88
C MET A 524 -17.79 -10.44 -0.64
N CYS A 525 -17.12 -9.33 -0.30
CA CYS A 525 -17.78 -8.03 -0.13
C CYS A 525 -18.49 -7.59 -1.42
N TYR A 526 -17.87 -7.77 -2.57
CA TYR A 526 -18.48 -7.49 -3.87
C TYR A 526 -19.77 -8.29 -4.10
N LEU A 527 -19.73 -9.61 -3.85
CA LEU A 527 -20.91 -10.48 -3.98
C LEU A 527 -22.04 -10.06 -3.04
N ILE A 528 -21.71 -9.68 -1.78
CA ILE A 528 -22.68 -9.16 -0.81
C ILE A 528 -23.32 -7.86 -1.32
N ILE A 529 -22.56 -6.94 -1.90
CA ILE A 529 -23.05 -5.68 -2.46
C ILE A 529 -24.00 -5.96 -3.65
N ILE A 530 -23.62 -6.86 -4.55
CA ILE A 530 -24.49 -7.26 -5.67
C ILE A 530 -25.82 -7.83 -5.15
N GLY A 531 -25.75 -8.78 -4.21
CA GLY A 531 -26.94 -9.35 -3.58
C GLY A 531 -27.82 -8.28 -2.93
N PHE A 532 -27.22 -7.31 -2.24
CA PHE A 532 -27.93 -6.18 -1.63
C PHE A 532 -28.65 -5.31 -2.68
N ILE A 533 -28.00 -5.00 -3.80
CA ILE A 533 -28.57 -4.20 -4.87
C ILE A 533 -29.74 -4.93 -5.54
N ILE A 534 -29.63 -6.25 -5.79
CA ILE A 534 -30.64 -7.05 -6.46
C ILE A 534 -31.89 -7.26 -5.57
N ILE A 535 -31.70 -7.58 -4.29
CA ILE A 535 -32.81 -7.93 -3.37
C ILE A 535 -33.66 -6.71 -3.02
N LYS A 536 -33.07 -5.52 -2.97
CA LYS A 536 -33.76 -4.29 -2.54
C LYS A 536 -34.94 -3.88 -3.44
N PRO A 537 -34.83 -3.85 -4.79
CA PRO A 537 -35.96 -3.53 -5.66
C PRO A 537 -37.10 -4.54 -5.60
N ILE A 538 -36.81 -5.83 -5.36
CA ILE A 538 -37.82 -6.90 -5.27
C ILE A 538 -38.76 -6.68 -4.07
N LYS A 539 -38.22 -6.24 -2.93
CA LYS A 539 -39.03 -5.96 -1.72
C LYS A 539 -39.93 -4.73 -1.90
N VAL A 540 -39.49 -3.71 -2.60
CA VAL A 540 -40.29 -2.50 -2.87
C VAL A 540 -41.47 -2.83 -3.80
N LYS A 541 -41.28 -3.64 -4.84
CA LYS A 541 -42.36 -4.08 -5.73
C LYS A 541 -43.40 -4.94 -5.01
N LYS A 542 -42.98 -5.81 -4.08
CA LYS A 542 -43.90 -6.66 -3.33
C LYS A 542 -44.77 -5.87 -2.34
N THR A 543 -44.26 -4.82 -1.73
CA THR A 543 -45.01 -3.93 -0.84
C THR A 543 -46.04 -3.10 -1.61
N TYR A 544 -45.70 -2.59 -2.78
CA TYR A 544 -46.65 -1.88 -3.65
C TYR A 544 -47.76 -2.81 -4.19
N PHE A 545 -47.46 -4.09 -4.43
CA PHE A 545 -48.46 -5.04 -4.94
C PHE A 545 -49.45 -5.48 -3.84
N LEU A 546 -49.01 -5.54 -2.58
CA LEU A 546 -49.89 -5.86 -1.44
C LEU A 546 -50.79 -4.69 -1.04
N GLU A 547 -50.29 -3.44 -1.10
CA GLU A 547 -51.09 -2.24 -0.83
C GLU A 547 -52.16 -1.95 -1.93
N THR A 548 -51.91 -2.40 -3.16
CA THR A 548 -52.90 -2.25 -4.27
C THR A 548 -53.95 -3.35 -4.30
N THR A 549 -53.71 -4.52 -3.71
CA THR A 549 -54.70 -5.59 -3.58
C THR A 549 -55.69 -5.36 -2.44
N ASP A 550 -55.20 -4.79 -1.31
CA ASP A 550 -56.09 -4.46 -0.17
C ASP A 550 -57.05 -3.28 -0.46
N LYS A 551 -56.76 -2.45 -1.46
CA LYS A 551 -57.65 -1.36 -1.89
C LYS A 551 -58.70 -1.78 -2.94
N LYS A 552 -58.62 -2.99 -3.51
CA LYS A 552 -59.61 -3.50 -4.50
C LYS A 552 -60.70 -4.40 -3.88
N GLU A 553 -60.55 -4.79 -2.62
CA GLU A 553 -61.58 -5.60 -1.92
C GLU A 553 -62.52 -4.78 -1.01
N SER A 554 -62.44 -3.43 -1.04
CA SER A 554 -63.30 -2.52 -0.25
C SER A 554 -64.21 -1.62 -1.13
N HIS A 555 -64.70 -2.14 -2.26
CA HIS A 555 -65.78 -1.51 -3.03
C HIS A 555 -66.84 -2.51 -3.44
#